data_6c2ea351e0ff89c1de0a25b50cee6441
#
_entry.id   6c2ea351e0ff89c1de0a25b50cee6441
#
_cell.length_a   1.000
_cell.length_b   1.000
_cell.length_c   1.000
_cell.angle_alpha   90.00
_cell.angle_beta   90.00
_cell.angle_gamma   90.00
#
_symmetry.space_group_name_H-M   'P 1'
#
loop_
_entity.id
_entity.type
_entity.pdbx_description
1 polymer ?
#
loop_
_entity_poly.entity_id
_entity_poly.type
_entity_poly.pdbx_seq_one_letter_code
_entity_poly.pdbx_strand_id
1 'polypeptide(L)' 'MTTNNNDTRWIQRLSNYDKALERLSKAADILSTNKMLGDDVDDLLKEGLVQRFEYTQELAWKVMKDYEEFQGYTDI' A
#
# COMPACT_ATOMS: atom_id res chain seq x y z
N MET A 1 -31.07 -2.01 -8.32
CA MET A 1 -29.96 -2.93 -8.25
C MET A 1 -29.05 -2.60 -7.06
N THR A 2 -28.68 -3.58 -6.36
CA THR A 2 -27.82 -3.37 -5.19
C THR A 2 -26.41 -3.86 -5.47
N THR A 3 -25.46 -3.06 -5.07
CA THR A 3 -24.06 -3.46 -5.09
C THR A 3 -23.83 -4.36 -3.88
N ASN A 4 -23.26 -5.52 -4.08
CA ASN A 4 -22.98 -6.36 -2.93
C ASN A 4 -21.77 -5.84 -2.17
N ASN A 5 -21.62 -6.28 -0.93
CA ASN A 5 -20.56 -5.80 -0.05
C ASN A 5 -19.16 -6.12 -0.57
N ASN A 6 -19.03 -7.23 -1.30
CA ASN A 6 -17.72 -7.62 -1.83
C ASN A 6 -17.23 -6.65 -2.89
N ASP A 7 -18.13 -6.16 -3.74
CA ASP A 7 -17.76 -5.18 -4.77
C ASP A 7 -17.27 -3.90 -4.14
N THR A 8 -17.97 -3.43 -3.12
CA THR A 8 -17.60 -2.20 -2.41
C THR A 8 -16.28 -2.38 -1.68
N ARG A 9 -16.09 -3.55 -1.08
CA ARG A 9 -14.89 -3.82 -0.28
C ARG A 9 -13.62 -3.76 -1.12
N TRP A 10 -13.59 -4.45 -2.25
CA TRP A 10 -12.35 -4.49 -3.01
C TRP A 10 -12.05 -3.15 -3.67
N ILE A 11 -13.08 -2.41 -4.08
CA ILE A 11 -12.90 -1.07 -4.62
C ILE A 11 -12.31 -0.14 -3.56
N GLN A 12 -12.83 -0.23 -2.35
CA GLN A 12 -12.33 0.59 -1.24
C GLN A 12 -10.88 0.24 -0.89
N ARG A 13 -10.56 -1.04 -0.88
CA ARG A 13 -9.19 -1.48 -0.63
C ARG A 13 -8.24 -1.07 -1.73
N LEU A 14 -8.71 -1.10 -2.98
CA LEU A 14 -7.92 -0.62 -4.11
C LEU A 14 -7.60 0.86 -3.95
N SER A 15 -8.59 1.65 -3.55
CA SER A 15 -8.37 3.07 -3.29
C SER A 15 -7.36 3.30 -2.18
N ASN A 16 -7.44 2.51 -1.10
CA ASN A 16 -6.50 2.60 0.01
C ASN A 16 -5.09 2.20 -0.42
N TYR A 17 -4.99 1.18 -1.25
CA TYR A 17 -3.71 0.75 -1.80
C TYR A 17 -3.09 1.86 -2.65
N ASP A 18 -3.88 2.49 -3.50
CA ASP A 18 -3.41 3.57 -4.37
C ASP A 18 -2.85 4.72 -3.55
N LYS A 19 -3.54 5.10 -2.48
CA LYS A 19 -3.08 6.15 -1.57
C LYS A 19 -1.80 5.75 -0.84
N ALA A 20 -1.72 4.50 -0.40
CA ALA A 20 -0.54 3.99 0.28
C ALA A 20 0.67 3.98 -0.66
N LEU A 21 0.45 3.59 -1.90
CA LEU A 21 1.50 3.57 -2.91
C LEU A 21 2.02 4.98 -3.20
N GLU A 22 1.12 5.94 -3.29
CA GLU A 22 1.50 7.34 -3.47
C GLU A 22 2.34 7.86 -2.30
N ARG A 23 1.94 7.53 -1.08
CA ARG A 23 2.70 7.93 0.12
C ARG A 23 4.06 7.27 0.18
N LEU A 24 4.13 6.01 -0.22
CA LEU A 24 5.40 5.29 -0.28
C LEU A 24 6.34 5.93 -1.29
N SER A 25 5.82 6.27 -2.47
CA SER A 25 6.59 6.92 -3.51
C SER A 25 7.14 8.28 -3.04
N LYS A 26 6.31 9.07 -2.38
CA LYS A 26 6.75 10.36 -1.84
C LYS A 26 7.81 10.20 -0.77
N ALA A 27 7.66 9.22 0.10
CA ALA A 27 8.64 8.96 1.15
C ALA A 27 9.98 8.54 0.55
N ALA A 28 9.96 7.71 -0.49
CA ALA A 28 11.16 7.30 -1.19
C ALA A 28 11.86 8.48 -1.85
N ASP A 29 11.08 9.39 -2.46
CA ASP A 29 11.62 10.60 -3.08
C ASP A 29 12.31 11.49 -2.03
N ILE A 30 11.65 11.70 -0.89
CA ILE A 30 12.22 12.52 0.18
C ILE A 30 13.55 11.94 0.64
N LEU A 31 13.58 10.63 0.85
CA LEU A 31 14.81 9.96 1.32
C LEU A 31 15.92 10.07 0.28
N SER A 32 15.60 9.93 -1.00
CA SER A 32 16.61 9.96 -2.05
C SER A 32 17.13 11.35 -2.34
N THR A 33 16.35 12.40 -2.07
CA THR A 33 16.75 13.77 -2.35
C THR A 33 17.42 14.47 -1.16
N ASN A 34 17.17 14.04 0.06
CA ASN A 34 17.71 14.68 1.26
C ASN A 34 19.00 13.99 1.69
N LYS A 35 20.10 14.37 1.05
CA LYS A 35 21.40 13.74 1.27
C LYS A 35 22.16 14.33 2.45
N MET A 36 21.67 15.42 3.02
CA MET A 36 22.35 16.14 4.10
C MET A 36 21.79 15.82 5.47
N LEU A 37 21.00 14.78 5.58
CA LEU A 37 20.42 14.39 6.87
C LEU A 37 21.47 13.69 7.73
N GLY A 38 21.39 13.91 9.04
CA GLY A 38 22.24 13.18 9.96
C GLY A 38 21.91 11.69 9.97
N ASP A 39 22.86 10.87 10.40
CA ASP A 39 22.71 9.41 10.37
C ASP A 39 21.48 8.93 11.13
N ASP A 40 21.20 9.54 12.29
CA ASP A 40 20.04 9.14 13.08
C ASP A 40 18.73 9.43 12.37
N VAL A 41 18.64 10.59 11.71
CA VAL A 41 17.43 10.97 10.95
C VAL A 41 17.30 10.09 9.73
N ASP A 42 18.40 9.79 9.05
CA ASP A 42 18.40 8.92 7.89
C ASP A 42 17.92 7.51 8.25
N ASP A 43 18.41 6.96 9.34
CA ASP A 43 17.98 5.65 9.81
C ASP A 43 16.49 5.62 10.15
N LEU A 44 16.01 6.67 10.80
CA LEU A 44 14.61 6.79 11.16
C LEU A 44 13.72 6.85 9.91
N LEU A 45 14.16 7.60 8.90
CA LEU A 45 13.43 7.69 7.64
C LEU A 45 13.43 6.36 6.89
N LYS A 46 14.55 5.67 6.88
CA LYS A 46 14.63 4.34 6.26
C LYS A 46 13.71 3.34 6.94
N GLU A 47 13.69 3.37 8.26
CA GLU A 47 12.81 2.50 9.04
C GLU A 47 11.34 2.79 8.72
N GLY A 48 10.96 4.06 8.67
CA GLY A 48 9.61 4.46 8.30
C GLY A 48 9.26 4.05 6.88
N LEU A 49 10.22 4.14 5.96
CA LEU A 49 10.02 3.72 4.58
C LEU A 49 9.77 2.21 4.49
N VAL A 50 10.52 1.42 5.23
CA VAL A 50 10.32 -0.04 5.27
C VAL A 50 8.93 -0.36 5.79
N GLN A 51 8.49 0.30 6.85
CA GLN A 51 7.15 0.07 7.39
C GLN A 51 6.07 0.42 6.39
N ARG A 52 6.22 1.52 5.65
CA ARG A 52 5.26 1.90 4.61
C ARG A 52 5.26 0.90 3.47
N PHE A 53 6.41 0.38 3.12
CA PHE A 53 6.53 -0.64 2.09
C PHE A 53 5.79 -1.92 2.51
N GLU A 54 6.01 -2.37 3.74
CA GLU A 54 5.35 -3.57 4.26
C GLU A 54 3.82 -3.41 4.28
N TYR A 55 3.35 -2.25 4.73
CA TYR A 55 1.93 -1.95 4.76
C TYR A 55 1.34 -1.94 3.34
N THR A 56 2.03 -1.31 2.41
CA THR A 56 1.57 -1.22 1.02
C THR A 56 1.52 -2.61 0.38
N GLN A 57 2.53 -3.42 0.64
CA GLN A 57 2.60 -4.79 0.13
C GLN A 57 1.44 -5.62 0.67
N GLU A 58 1.12 -5.47 1.94
CA GLU A 58 0.00 -6.17 2.55
C GLU A 58 -1.33 -5.75 1.93
N LEU A 59 -1.50 -4.46 1.67
CA LEU A 59 -2.70 -3.97 0.99
C LEU A 59 -2.82 -4.52 -0.43
N ALA A 60 -1.70 -4.58 -1.15
CA ALA A 60 -1.69 -5.15 -2.50
C ALA A 60 -2.17 -6.60 -2.47
N TRP A 61 -1.69 -7.36 -1.51
CA TRP A 61 -2.10 -8.75 -1.36
C TRP A 61 -3.59 -8.87 -1.09
N LYS A 62 -4.12 -8.03 -0.21
CA LYS A 62 -5.55 -8.03 0.11
C LYS A 62 -6.41 -7.63 -1.08
N VAL A 63 -5.95 -6.65 -1.86
CA VAL A 63 -6.66 -6.23 -3.07
C VAL A 63 -6.73 -7.36 -4.07
N MET A 64 -5.62 -8.05 -4.28
CA MET A 64 -5.56 -9.17 -5.20
C MET A 64 -6.50 -10.28 -4.77
N LYS A 65 -6.50 -10.60 -3.50
CA LYS A 65 -7.36 -11.63 -2.95
C LYS A 65 -8.84 -11.27 -3.11
N ASP A 66 -9.19 -10.04 -2.79
CA ASP A 66 -10.57 -9.57 -2.95
C ASP A 66 -11.00 -9.59 -4.40
N TYR A 67 -10.10 -9.21 -5.30
CA TYR A 67 -10.40 -9.22 -6.73
C TYR A 67 -10.66 -10.64 -7.22
N GLU A 68 -9.87 -11.60 -6.77
CA GLU A 68 -10.06 -12.99 -7.15
C GLU A 68 -11.38 -13.53 -6.64
N GLU A 69 -11.77 -13.18 -5.43
CA GLU A 69 -13.07 -13.54 -4.88
C GLU A 69 -14.20 -12.92 -5.70
N PHE A 70 -14.03 -11.64 -6.08
CA PHE A 70 -15.00 -10.95 -6.92
C PHE A 70 -15.16 -11.64 -8.27
N GLN A 71 -14.08 -12.18 -8.83
CA GLN A 71 -14.11 -12.91 -10.08
C GLN A 71 -14.66 -14.34 -9.93
N GLY A 72 -14.91 -14.78 -8.72
CA GLY A 72 -15.41 -16.11 -8.46
C GLY A 72 -14.35 -17.17 -8.23
N TYR A 73 -13.10 -16.77 -8.11
CA TYR A 73 -12.01 -17.70 -7.80
C TYR A 73 -11.85 -17.80 -6.31
N THR A 74 -12.03 -18.98 -5.78
CA THR A 74 -11.97 -19.21 -4.34
C THR A 74 -10.79 -20.06 -3.90
N ASP A 75 -10.07 -20.63 -4.84
CA ASP A 75 -8.94 -21.53 -4.57
C ASP A 75 -7.64 -20.79 -4.70
N ILE A 76 -7.21 -20.19 -3.63
CA ILE A 76 -5.95 -19.46 -3.68
C ILE A 76 -5.03 -19.85 -2.55
#